data_e6931e316ac255b646fe133e9f8d1ee6
#
_entry.id   e6931e316ac255b646fe133e9f8d1ee6
#
_cell.length_a   1.000
_cell.length_b   1.000
_cell.length_c   1.000
_cell.angle_alpha   90.00
_cell.angle_beta   90.00
_cell.angle_gamma   90.00
#
_symmetry.space_group_name_H-M   'P 1'
#
loop_
_entity.id
_entity.type
_entity.pdbx_description
1 polymer ?
#
loop_
_entity_poly.entity_id
_entity_poly.type
_entity_poly.pdbx_seq_one_letter_code
_entity_poly.pdbx_strand_id
1 'polypeptide(L)'
;MALLADHGLSGAAANHLLEQWLIQGDFLLASLPGAFDFVIGNPPYVRQEMIPDALIAEYRARYTTVYDRADLYIPFIERSLTCLAEGGQLGFICADRWMKNRYGGPLRQLVAENFRLKIYVDMVNTDAFHDDVIAYPAITIIERAKAGPTRIAHRPEIDAGAFSELSAQLLAPGGPQKGGVVRELEGVVVGSEPWILESSDQLDLMRRLEASFPLIQEAGCKVGIGVATGADKVFIGPFDALDVEPDRKLPLVMTRDILKGFVEWRGLGVLNPFQDDGGLVDLEQFPKLKEYLERHKEQIVGRHVAQKAPANWYRTIDRIYPSLARRPKLVIPDIKGEAQVVYEEGRLYPHHNLYFITSEEWDLKALQAVLLSGIARLFVSIYSTKMRGGYFRFQAQYLRRIRLPRWNDVSPAVRQELVSAAERHDVAACNRAVFALYGMNTEEKAALGGNGD
;
A
#
# COMPACT_ATOMS: atom_id res chain seq x y z
N MET A 1 26.76 -6.86 33.78
CA MET A 1 27.67 -7.19 34.93
C MET A 1 27.48 -8.61 35.41
N ALA A 2 26.28 -9.06 35.82
CA ALA A 2 26.10 -10.45 36.32
C ALA A 2 26.56 -11.52 35.33
N LEU A 3 26.13 -11.48 34.09
CA LEU A 3 26.58 -12.43 33.04
C LEU A 3 28.09 -12.49 32.85
N LEU A 4 28.78 -11.36 32.90
CA LEU A 4 30.26 -11.33 32.75
C LEU A 4 30.96 -11.91 33.96
N ALA A 5 30.41 -11.71 35.16
CA ALA A 5 30.89 -12.33 36.39
C ALA A 5 30.70 -13.86 36.38
N ASP A 6 29.54 -14.35 35.88
CA ASP A 6 29.27 -15.79 35.73
C ASP A 6 30.22 -16.47 34.74
N HIS A 7 30.80 -15.71 33.80
CA HIS A 7 31.88 -16.18 32.92
C HIS A 7 33.31 -15.97 33.47
N GLY A 8 33.43 -15.65 34.77
CA GLY A 8 34.71 -15.60 35.48
C GLY A 8 35.53 -14.30 35.28
N LEU A 9 34.90 -13.22 34.74
CA LEU A 9 35.57 -11.94 34.62
C LEU A 9 35.58 -11.19 35.96
N SER A 10 36.73 -10.60 36.30
CA SER A 10 36.81 -9.68 37.44
C SER A 10 35.97 -8.45 37.21
N GLY A 11 35.47 -7.78 38.27
CA GLY A 11 34.66 -6.57 38.15
C GLY A 11 35.36 -5.45 37.36
N ALA A 12 36.67 -5.31 37.49
CA ALA A 12 37.46 -4.34 36.73
C ALA A 12 37.51 -4.68 35.23
N ALA A 13 37.73 -5.94 34.86
CA ALA A 13 37.75 -6.40 33.46
C ALA A 13 36.34 -6.29 32.83
N ALA A 14 35.31 -6.64 33.59
CA ALA A 14 33.91 -6.50 33.15
C ALA A 14 33.53 -5.03 32.88
N ASN A 15 33.92 -4.11 33.77
CA ASN A 15 33.69 -2.67 33.57
C ASN A 15 34.40 -2.15 32.32
N HIS A 16 35.64 -2.53 32.13
CA HIS A 16 36.43 -2.12 30.95
C HIS A 16 35.77 -2.58 29.64
N LEU A 17 35.30 -3.83 29.60
CA LEU A 17 34.56 -4.34 28.44
C LEU A 17 33.23 -3.60 28.21
N LEU A 18 32.46 -3.32 29.28
CA LEU A 18 31.23 -2.57 29.17
C LEU A 18 31.45 -1.15 28.63
N GLU A 19 32.50 -0.46 29.07
CA GLU A 19 32.85 0.87 28.53
C GLU A 19 33.22 0.81 27.05
N GLN A 20 33.79 -0.27 26.56
CA GLN A 20 34.09 -0.46 25.14
C GLN A 20 32.88 -0.87 24.30
N TRP A 21 31.98 -1.69 24.86
CA TRP A 21 30.85 -2.28 24.12
C TRP A 21 29.57 -1.48 24.16
N LEU A 22 29.35 -0.70 25.24
CA LEU A 22 28.14 0.06 25.42
C LEU A 22 28.33 1.53 25.04
N ILE A 23 27.63 1.96 24.04
CA ILE A 23 27.57 3.36 23.63
C ILE A 23 26.21 3.91 24.04
N GLN A 24 26.20 4.89 24.96
CA GLN A 24 24.99 5.56 25.37
C GLN A 24 24.71 6.73 24.42
N GLY A 25 23.52 6.80 23.84
CA GLY A 25 23.11 7.91 22.98
C GLY A 25 22.10 7.51 21.93
N ASP A 26 21.77 8.47 21.09
CA ASP A 26 20.95 8.23 19.90
C ASP A 26 21.79 7.49 18.86
N PHE A 27 21.35 6.29 18.48
CA PHE A 27 22.03 5.46 17.49
C PHE A 27 22.27 6.20 16.16
N LEU A 28 21.33 7.04 15.73
CA LEU A 28 21.43 7.77 14.47
C LEU A 28 22.42 8.95 14.53
N LEU A 29 22.77 9.43 15.73
CA LEU A 29 23.65 10.59 15.93
C LEU A 29 25.00 10.23 16.53
N ALA A 30 25.09 9.11 17.26
CA ALA A 30 26.31 8.71 17.96
C ALA A 30 27.46 8.40 16.99
N SER A 31 28.70 8.61 17.42
CA SER A 31 29.88 8.14 16.69
C SER A 31 30.06 6.66 16.97
N LEU A 32 30.21 5.84 15.92
CA LEU A 32 30.46 4.41 16.04
C LEU A 32 31.90 4.08 15.62
N PRO A 33 32.56 3.15 16.31
CA PRO A 33 33.91 2.76 15.95
C PRO A 33 33.89 1.78 14.76
N GLY A 34 34.61 2.10 13.72
CA GLY A 34 34.99 1.15 12.66
C GLY A 34 33.84 0.55 11.83
N ALA A 35 34.19 -0.46 11.07
CA ALA A 35 33.28 -1.29 10.29
C ALA A 35 33.01 -2.63 11.00
N PHE A 36 31.79 -3.16 10.84
CA PHE A 36 31.34 -4.38 11.53
C PHE A 36 31.09 -5.52 10.54
N ASP A 37 31.43 -6.73 10.91
CA ASP A 37 31.07 -7.93 10.13
C ASP A 37 29.59 -8.26 10.27
N PHE A 38 29.00 -7.95 11.44
CA PHE A 38 27.57 -8.19 11.69
C PHE A 38 26.92 -7.01 12.40
N VAL A 39 25.74 -6.63 11.92
CA VAL A 39 24.85 -5.72 12.61
C VAL A 39 23.50 -6.41 12.78
N ILE A 40 23.05 -6.57 14.03
CA ILE A 40 21.81 -7.28 14.36
C ILE A 40 20.91 -6.35 15.17
N GLY A 41 19.62 -6.34 14.89
CA GLY A 41 18.70 -5.51 15.65
C GLY A 41 17.23 -5.66 15.32
N ASN A 42 16.44 -5.02 16.17
CA ASN A 42 15.03 -4.75 15.97
C ASN A 42 14.85 -3.23 16.12
N PRO A 43 14.90 -2.46 15.03
CA PRO A 43 14.83 -1.01 15.09
C PRO A 43 13.47 -0.52 15.54
N PRO A 44 13.36 0.70 16.11
CA PRO A 44 12.11 1.21 16.64
C PRO A 44 11.06 1.51 15.57
N TYR A 45 9.80 1.12 15.83
CA TYR A 45 8.64 1.33 14.95
C TYR A 45 7.96 2.68 15.25
N VAL A 46 8.68 3.77 15.11
CA VAL A 46 8.16 5.12 15.38
C VAL A 46 7.83 5.81 14.07
N ARG A 47 6.59 6.29 13.95
CA ARG A 47 6.15 7.06 12.78
C ARG A 47 6.79 8.44 12.79
N GLN A 48 7.05 8.99 11.60
CA GLN A 48 7.68 10.29 11.45
C GLN A 48 6.96 11.40 12.23
N GLU A 49 5.62 11.37 12.26
CA GLU A 49 4.81 12.37 12.95
C GLU A 49 4.99 12.37 14.48
N MET A 50 5.61 11.32 15.03
CA MET A 50 5.93 11.20 16.46
C MET A 50 7.35 11.67 16.81
N ILE A 51 8.17 12.00 15.80
CA ILE A 51 9.55 12.43 15.99
C ILE A 51 9.56 13.96 16.13
N PRO A 52 10.22 14.54 17.17
CA PRO A 52 10.36 15.99 17.28
C PRO A 52 10.98 16.63 16.05
N ASP A 53 10.49 17.79 15.64
CA ASP A 53 10.92 18.51 14.41
C ASP A 53 12.44 18.72 14.34
N ALA A 54 13.07 19.05 15.46
CA ALA A 54 14.51 19.24 15.53
C ALA A 54 15.29 17.96 15.21
N LEU A 55 14.83 16.78 15.71
CA LEU A 55 15.47 15.50 15.45
C LEU A 55 15.25 15.04 14.01
N ILE A 56 14.05 15.21 13.47
CA ILE A 56 13.78 14.84 12.07
C ILE A 56 14.59 15.70 11.09
N ALA A 57 14.83 16.97 11.41
CA ALA A 57 15.69 17.85 10.62
C ALA A 57 17.16 17.34 10.61
N GLU A 58 17.68 16.94 11.78
CA GLU A 58 19.01 16.35 11.89
C GLU A 58 19.13 15.01 11.13
N TYR A 59 18.12 14.14 11.23
CA TYR A 59 18.14 12.89 10.50
C TYR A 59 18.09 13.09 8.99
N ARG A 60 17.28 14.04 8.50
CA ARG A 60 17.23 14.40 7.07
C ARG A 60 18.53 15.01 6.55
N ALA A 61 19.27 15.72 7.39
CA ALA A 61 20.59 16.25 7.02
C ALA A 61 21.65 15.15 6.86
N ARG A 62 21.50 14.01 7.55
CA ARG A 62 22.49 12.92 7.61
C ARG A 62 22.16 11.73 6.73
N TYR A 63 20.87 11.42 6.54
CA TYR A 63 20.38 10.21 5.88
C TYR A 63 19.55 10.53 4.65
N THR A 64 19.98 10.05 3.50
CA THR A 64 19.34 10.27 2.21
C THR A 64 18.01 9.52 2.09
N THR A 65 17.83 8.46 2.89
CA THR A 65 16.63 7.62 2.88
C THR A 65 15.46 8.18 3.69
N VAL A 66 15.67 9.26 4.48
CA VAL A 66 14.60 9.93 5.22
C VAL A 66 13.77 10.83 4.27
N TYR A 67 12.97 10.17 3.46
CA TYR A 67 12.16 10.77 2.40
C TYR A 67 10.67 10.60 2.66
N ASP A 68 9.87 11.64 2.33
CA ASP A 68 8.42 11.66 2.51
C ASP A 68 8.03 11.35 3.97
N ARG A 69 7.18 10.37 4.22
CA ARG A 69 6.74 9.93 5.55
C ARG A 69 7.47 8.67 6.01
N ALA A 70 8.79 8.69 5.88
CA ALA A 70 9.63 7.56 6.29
C ALA A 70 9.59 7.36 7.81
N ASP A 71 9.25 6.15 8.25
CA ASP A 71 9.30 5.74 9.65
C ASP A 71 10.76 5.66 10.15
N LEU A 72 10.96 5.76 11.47
CA LEU A 72 12.28 5.85 12.08
C LEU A 72 13.21 4.65 11.76
N TYR A 73 12.67 3.46 11.52
CA TYR A 73 13.49 2.30 11.17
C TYR A 73 14.24 2.46 9.82
N ILE A 74 13.80 3.35 8.94
CA ILE A 74 14.44 3.61 7.64
C ILE A 74 15.89 4.12 7.79
N PRO A 75 16.16 5.23 8.50
CA PRO A 75 17.53 5.67 8.74
C PRO A 75 18.33 4.68 9.61
N PHE A 76 17.68 3.87 10.46
CA PHE A 76 18.36 2.79 11.16
C PHE A 76 18.95 1.76 10.21
N ILE A 77 18.20 1.38 9.16
CA ILE A 77 18.71 0.46 8.12
C ILE A 77 19.87 1.13 7.36
N GLU A 78 19.72 2.37 6.86
CA GLU A 78 20.78 3.08 6.13
C GLU A 78 22.06 3.14 6.96
N ARG A 79 21.97 3.60 8.22
CA ARG A 79 23.11 3.69 9.09
C ARG A 79 23.78 2.35 9.33
N SER A 80 22.98 1.32 9.63
CA SER A 80 23.49 -0.03 9.87
C SER A 80 24.23 -0.58 8.66
N LEU A 81 23.69 -0.36 7.45
CA LEU A 81 24.34 -0.76 6.20
C LEU A 81 25.68 -0.03 5.97
N THR A 82 25.73 1.27 6.29
CA THR A 82 26.97 2.06 6.14
C THR A 82 28.06 1.65 7.14
N CYS A 83 27.70 1.01 8.25
CA CYS A 83 28.63 0.49 9.23
C CYS A 83 29.18 -0.91 8.90
N LEU A 84 28.73 -1.58 7.83
CA LEU A 84 29.20 -2.91 7.47
C LEU A 84 30.59 -2.87 6.82
N ALA A 85 31.43 -3.84 7.19
CA ALA A 85 32.63 -4.20 6.43
C ALA A 85 32.26 -4.84 5.09
N GLU A 86 33.23 -4.96 4.16
CA GLU A 86 33.02 -5.75 2.94
C GLU A 86 32.71 -7.22 3.31
N GLY A 87 31.62 -7.76 2.74
CA GLY A 87 31.09 -9.08 3.09
C GLY A 87 30.30 -9.12 4.41
N GLY A 88 30.26 -8.00 5.15
CA GLY A 88 29.49 -7.89 6.40
C GLY A 88 27.98 -7.97 6.16
N GLN A 89 27.23 -8.38 7.18
CA GLN A 89 25.80 -8.67 7.07
C GLN A 89 24.97 -7.92 8.11
N LEU A 90 23.88 -7.30 7.65
CA LEU A 90 22.81 -6.76 8.47
C LEU A 90 21.72 -7.81 8.66
N GLY A 91 21.33 -8.10 9.90
CA GLY A 91 20.19 -8.96 10.24
C GLY A 91 19.17 -8.21 11.08
N PHE A 92 18.07 -7.78 10.46
CA PHE A 92 17.00 -7.07 11.16
C PHE A 92 15.68 -7.85 11.11
N ILE A 93 14.95 -7.81 12.23
CA ILE A 93 13.51 -8.07 12.22
C ILE A 93 12.79 -6.73 12.30
N CYS A 94 12.15 -6.31 11.22
CA CYS A 94 11.44 -5.05 11.17
C CYS A 94 10.35 -5.04 10.09
N ALA A 95 9.53 -3.96 10.05
CA ALA A 95 8.51 -3.81 9.03
C ALA A 95 9.12 -3.77 7.61
N ASP A 96 8.52 -4.51 6.69
CA ASP A 96 8.93 -4.64 5.29
C ASP A 96 8.31 -3.61 4.35
N ARG A 97 7.47 -2.72 4.88
CA ARG A 97 6.71 -1.73 4.08
C ARG A 97 7.59 -0.87 3.17
N TRP A 98 8.84 -0.62 3.55
CA TRP A 98 9.79 0.12 2.75
C TRP A 98 10.11 -0.56 1.41
N MET A 99 9.97 -1.88 1.33
CA MET A 99 10.19 -2.64 0.08
C MET A 99 9.11 -2.36 -0.98
N LYS A 100 7.93 -1.90 -0.58
CA LYS A 100 6.79 -1.66 -1.48
C LYS A 100 6.34 -0.20 -1.55
N ASN A 101 6.41 0.54 -0.43
CA ASN A 101 5.88 1.90 -0.34
C ASN A 101 6.80 2.94 -0.99
N ARG A 102 6.20 4.09 -1.37
CA ARG A 102 6.90 5.20 -2.01
C ARG A 102 8.07 5.73 -1.18
N TYR A 103 7.89 5.90 0.12
CA TYR A 103 8.93 6.42 1.00
C TYR A 103 10.18 5.54 1.08
N GLY A 104 10.05 4.25 0.79
CA GLY A 104 11.16 3.30 0.76
C GLY A 104 12.02 3.36 -0.51
N GLY A 105 11.63 4.15 -1.53
CA GLY A 105 12.36 4.25 -2.80
C GLY A 105 13.85 4.54 -2.65
N PRO A 106 14.27 5.58 -1.92
CA PRO A 106 15.68 5.87 -1.71
C PRO A 106 16.45 4.74 -1.01
N LEU A 107 15.84 4.06 -0.03
CA LEU A 107 16.48 2.92 0.63
C LEU A 107 16.62 1.72 -0.31
N ARG A 108 15.60 1.43 -1.13
CA ARG A 108 15.68 0.39 -2.17
C ARG A 108 16.80 0.67 -3.15
N GLN A 109 16.93 1.91 -3.61
CA GLN A 109 18.01 2.33 -4.51
C GLN A 109 19.38 2.09 -3.86
N LEU A 110 19.56 2.53 -2.62
CA LEU A 110 20.80 2.34 -1.87
C LEU A 110 21.19 0.86 -1.77
N VAL A 111 20.22 -0.01 -1.45
CA VAL A 111 20.47 -1.44 -1.33
C VAL A 111 20.74 -2.06 -2.69
N ALA A 112 19.98 -1.72 -3.73
CA ALA A 112 20.15 -2.27 -5.07
C ALA A 112 21.52 -1.92 -5.70
N GLU A 113 22.09 -0.75 -5.37
CA GLU A 113 23.36 -0.29 -5.91
C GLU A 113 24.58 -0.84 -5.16
N ASN A 114 24.48 -1.05 -3.86
CA ASN A 114 25.66 -1.25 -3.00
C ASN A 114 25.63 -2.53 -2.18
N PHE A 115 24.49 -3.23 -2.12
CA PHE A 115 24.27 -4.36 -1.24
C PHE A 115 23.50 -5.47 -1.96
N ARG A 116 23.38 -6.60 -1.29
CA ARG A 116 22.56 -7.75 -1.71
C ARG A 116 21.53 -8.06 -0.65
N LEU A 117 20.23 -8.06 -1.00
CA LEU A 117 19.22 -8.69 -0.16
C LEU A 117 19.42 -10.22 -0.24
N LYS A 118 20.05 -10.81 0.76
CA LYS A 118 20.43 -12.22 0.77
C LYS A 118 19.27 -13.12 1.18
N ILE A 119 18.54 -12.72 2.23
CA ILE A 119 17.43 -13.47 2.80
C ILE A 119 16.28 -12.52 3.14
N TYR A 120 15.06 -12.97 2.84
CA TYR A 120 13.82 -12.35 3.27
C TYR A 120 12.87 -13.42 3.83
N VAL A 121 12.39 -13.24 5.05
CA VAL A 121 11.38 -14.10 5.67
C VAL A 121 10.19 -13.26 6.09
N ASP A 122 9.04 -13.46 5.41
CA ASP A 122 7.76 -12.82 5.78
C ASP A 122 7.23 -13.47 7.07
N MET A 123 7.13 -12.68 8.13
CA MET A 123 6.63 -13.11 9.44
C MET A 123 5.20 -12.61 9.73
N VAL A 124 4.50 -12.12 8.71
CA VAL A 124 3.12 -11.60 8.87
C VAL A 124 2.17 -12.72 9.29
N ASN A 125 1.35 -12.47 10.31
CA ASN A 125 0.42 -13.43 10.92
C ASN A 125 1.11 -14.68 11.51
N THR A 126 2.36 -14.56 11.93
CA THR A 126 3.02 -15.56 12.77
C THR A 126 3.06 -15.07 14.22
N ASP A 127 3.20 -15.97 15.18
CA ASP A 127 3.31 -15.65 16.62
C ASP A 127 4.74 -15.16 16.97
N ALA A 128 5.32 -14.30 16.12
CA ALA A 128 6.68 -13.81 16.25
C ALA A 128 6.91 -12.84 17.43
N PHE A 129 5.86 -12.34 18.04
CA PHE A 129 5.93 -11.42 19.18
C PHE A 129 5.01 -11.87 20.30
N HIS A 130 5.43 -11.63 21.55
CA HIS A 130 4.67 -11.99 22.77
C HIS A 130 3.41 -11.14 22.99
N ASP A 131 3.38 -9.91 22.40
CA ASP A 131 2.26 -9.00 22.48
C ASP A 131 1.63 -8.77 21.11
N ASP A 132 0.37 -8.33 21.08
CA ASP A 132 -0.38 -7.95 19.88
C ASP A 132 0.25 -6.70 19.19
N VAL A 133 1.42 -6.84 18.62
CA VAL A 133 2.09 -5.77 17.88
C VAL A 133 1.48 -5.66 16.48
N ILE A 134 0.90 -4.50 16.16
CA ILE A 134 0.43 -4.18 14.81
C ILE A 134 1.66 -3.86 13.93
N ALA A 135 2.51 -4.83 13.73
CA ALA A 135 3.65 -4.74 12.83
C ALA A 135 3.50 -5.81 11.72
N TYR A 136 4.07 -5.51 10.56
CA TYR A 136 4.24 -6.48 9.47
C TYR A 136 5.71 -6.88 9.47
N PRO A 137 6.12 -7.74 10.42
CA PRO A 137 7.53 -8.04 10.59
C PRO A 137 8.02 -8.92 9.47
N ALA A 138 9.24 -8.64 9.03
CA ALA A 138 10.03 -9.54 8.20
C ALA A 138 11.43 -9.63 8.76
N ILE A 139 12.03 -10.80 8.65
CA ILE A 139 13.47 -10.95 8.89
C ILE A 139 14.17 -10.68 7.56
N THR A 140 15.10 -9.74 7.57
CA THR A 140 15.90 -9.39 6.40
C THR A 140 17.39 -9.57 6.70
N ILE A 141 18.09 -10.28 5.82
CA ILE A 141 19.56 -10.32 5.83
C ILE A 141 20.04 -9.59 4.58
N ILE A 142 20.76 -8.49 4.81
CA ILE A 142 21.35 -7.69 3.73
C ILE A 142 22.86 -7.74 3.88
N GLU A 143 23.55 -8.10 2.81
CA GLU A 143 25.01 -8.30 2.78
C GLU A 143 25.68 -7.17 1.98
N ARG A 144 26.80 -6.66 2.45
CA ARG A 144 27.62 -5.73 1.67
C ARG A 144 28.39 -6.51 0.59
N ALA A 145 27.71 -6.79 -0.48
CA ALA A 145 28.19 -7.59 -1.61
C ALA A 145 27.48 -7.14 -2.90
N LYS A 146 28.00 -7.59 -4.04
CA LYS A 146 27.35 -7.39 -5.34
C LYS A 146 25.96 -8.04 -5.36
N ALA A 147 25.07 -7.49 -6.17
CA ALA A 147 23.74 -8.05 -6.40
C ALA A 147 23.78 -9.55 -6.72
N GLY A 148 22.82 -10.28 -6.24
CA GLY A 148 22.70 -11.72 -6.41
C GLY A 148 21.31 -12.24 -6.03
N PRO A 149 21.09 -13.55 -6.07
CA PRO A 149 19.80 -14.13 -5.74
C PRO A 149 19.41 -13.86 -4.28
N THR A 150 18.08 -13.73 -4.07
CA THR A 150 17.46 -13.57 -2.75
C THR A 150 16.75 -14.86 -2.36
N ARG A 151 17.00 -15.38 -1.19
CA ARG A 151 16.26 -16.53 -0.63
C ARG A 151 15.09 -16.02 0.18
N ILE A 152 13.91 -16.56 -0.09
CA ILE A 152 12.66 -16.13 0.53
C ILE A 152 11.95 -17.29 1.21
N ALA A 153 11.30 -16.99 2.33
CA ALA A 153 10.33 -17.86 2.98
C ALA A 153 9.13 -17.03 3.45
N HIS A 154 7.98 -17.67 3.49
CA HIS A 154 6.74 -17.00 3.90
C HIS A 154 6.10 -17.73 5.06
N ARG A 155 5.87 -17.01 6.16
CA ARG A 155 5.09 -17.44 7.33
C ARG A 155 5.49 -18.81 7.85
N PRO A 156 6.76 -18.98 8.22
CA PRO A 156 7.21 -20.24 8.79
C PRO A 156 6.50 -20.53 10.12
N GLU A 157 6.38 -21.80 10.47
CA GLU A 157 5.97 -22.20 11.81
C GLU A 157 6.99 -21.73 12.85
N ILE A 158 6.49 -21.29 14.03
CA ILE A 158 7.31 -20.74 15.11
C ILE A 158 7.58 -21.83 16.14
N ASP A 159 8.42 -22.78 15.78
CA ASP A 159 8.96 -23.77 16.72
C ASP A 159 10.47 -24.04 16.43
N ALA A 160 11.15 -24.60 17.40
CA ALA A 160 12.61 -24.78 17.32
C ALA A 160 13.02 -25.74 16.18
N GLY A 161 12.20 -26.75 15.86
CA GLY A 161 12.44 -27.70 14.78
C GLY A 161 12.30 -27.06 13.41
N ALA A 162 11.17 -26.37 13.20
CA ALA A 162 10.88 -25.65 11.98
C ALA A 162 11.93 -24.55 11.71
N PHE A 163 12.35 -23.81 12.73
CA PHE A 163 13.43 -22.82 12.57
C PHE A 163 14.77 -23.43 12.22
N SER A 164 15.12 -24.57 12.79
CA SER A 164 16.38 -25.27 12.45
C SER A 164 16.36 -25.72 10.99
N GLU A 165 15.27 -26.29 10.53
CA GLU A 165 15.09 -26.71 9.13
C GLU A 165 15.09 -25.50 8.19
N LEU A 166 14.34 -24.46 8.49
CA LEU A 166 14.31 -23.22 7.73
C LEU A 166 15.70 -22.61 7.60
N SER A 167 16.44 -22.52 8.70
CA SER A 167 17.80 -21.99 8.73
C SER A 167 18.75 -22.82 7.86
N ALA A 168 18.67 -24.15 7.95
CA ALA A 168 19.46 -25.06 7.12
C ALA A 168 19.18 -24.85 5.62
N GLN A 169 17.91 -24.69 5.22
CA GLN A 169 17.54 -24.45 3.83
C GLN A 169 17.94 -23.04 3.37
N LEU A 170 17.77 -22.00 4.20
CA LEU A 170 18.18 -20.63 3.89
C LEU A 170 19.69 -20.48 3.70
N LEU A 171 20.50 -21.31 4.38
CA LEU A 171 21.96 -21.27 4.35
C LEU A 171 22.58 -22.34 3.46
N ALA A 172 21.81 -23.23 2.84
CA ALA A 172 22.31 -24.34 2.03
C ALA A 172 23.24 -23.86 0.90
N PRO A 173 24.49 -24.38 0.80
CA PRO A 173 25.46 -23.90 -0.20
C PRO A 173 25.03 -24.12 -1.66
N GLY A 174 24.23 -25.17 -1.93
CA GLY A 174 23.75 -25.52 -3.28
C GLY A 174 22.39 -24.91 -3.67
N GLY A 175 21.89 -23.98 -2.86
CA GLY A 175 20.52 -23.44 -3.03
C GLY A 175 19.47 -24.27 -2.31
N PRO A 176 18.23 -23.75 -2.22
CA PRO A 176 17.13 -24.43 -1.55
C PRO A 176 16.62 -25.62 -2.37
N GLN A 177 16.04 -26.59 -1.68
CA GLN A 177 15.43 -27.76 -2.34
C GLN A 177 14.21 -27.34 -3.17
N LYS A 178 14.06 -27.90 -4.37
CA LYS A 178 12.87 -27.67 -5.21
C LYS A 178 11.61 -28.15 -4.48
N GLY A 179 10.60 -27.28 -4.40
CA GLY A 179 9.34 -27.58 -3.70
C GLY A 179 9.40 -27.43 -2.18
N GLY A 180 10.52 -26.98 -1.61
CA GLY A 180 10.66 -26.66 -0.19
C GLY A 180 9.98 -25.34 0.22
N VAL A 181 10.05 -25.04 1.53
CA VAL A 181 9.51 -23.80 2.11
C VAL A 181 10.35 -22.56 1.76
N VAL A 182 11.60 -22.76 1.34
CA VAL A 182 12.50 -21.69 0.88
C VAL A 182 12.56 -21.70 -0.65
N ARG A 183 12.48 -20.52 -1.25
CA ARG A 183 12.66 -20.29 -2.68
C ARG A 183 13.81 -19.33 -2.92
N GLU A 184 14.44 -19.42 -4.07
CA GLU A 184 15.47 -18.48 -4.50
C GLU A 184 14.98 -17.70 -5.72
N LEU A 185 15.04 -16.37 -5.65
CA LEU A 185 14.59 -15.47 -6.69
C LEU A 185 15.76 -14.62 -7.19
N GLU A 186 15.88 -14.48 -8.50
CA GLU A 186 16.83 -13.57 -9.13
C GLU A 186 16.13 -12.30 -9.64
N GLY A 187 16.87 -11.19 -9.68
CA GLY A 187 16.43 -9.94 -10.28
C GLY A 187 15.23 -9.30 -9.59
N VAL A 188 15.01 -9.55 -8.29
CA VAL A 188 13.92 -8.93 -7.52
C VAL A 188 14.34 -7.60 -6.88
N VAL A 189 15.64 -7.38 -6.69
CA VAL A 189 16.22 -6.17 -6.10
C VAL A 189 16.70 -5.27 -7.23
N VAL A 190 15.82 -4.38 -7.71
CA VAL A 190 16.10 -3.51 -8.85
C VAL A 190 15.71 -2.07 -8.52
N GLY A 191 16.71 -1.19 -8.40
CA GLY A 191 16.53 0.25 -8.26
C GLY A 191 15.54 0.67 -7.16
N SER A 192 14.89 1.80 -7.36
CA SER A 192 13.93 2.40 -6.42
C SER A 192 12.50 1.85 -6.53
N GLU A 193 12.20 1.06 -7.57
CA GLU A 193 10.87 0.49 -7.77
C GLU A 193 10.49 -0.52 -6.68
N PRO A 194 9.20 -0.75 -6.41
CA PRO A 194 8.76 -1.75 -5.43
C PRO A 194 9.34 -3.14 -5.71
N TRP A 195 9.88 -3.78 -4.68
CA TRP A 195 10.38 -5.14 -4.79
C TRP A 195 9.27 -6.16 -4.59
N ILE A 196 9.18 -7.10 -5.50
CA ILE A 196 8.17 -8.16 -5.47
C ILE A 196 8.85 -9.44 -4.98
N LEU A 197 8.55 -9.81 -3.74
CA LEU A 197 9.09 -10.97 -3.05
C LEU A 197 8.03 -12.09 -2.90
N GLU A 198 7.16 -12.21 -3.89
CA GLU A 198 6.13 -13.26 -3.98
C GLU A 198 6.71 -14.52 -4.68
N SER A 199 5.86 -15.52 -4.97
CA SER A 199 6.33 -16.72 -5.66
C SER A 199 6.85 -16.42 -7.07
N SER A 200 7.82 -17.22 -7.56
CA SER A 200 8.36 -17.07 -8.92
C SER A 200 7.27 -17.05 -9.98
N ASP A 201 6.29 -17.97 -9.87
CA ASP A 201 5.24 -18.14 -10.87
C ASP A 201 4.31 -16.93 -10.94
N GLN A 202 3.97 -16.33 -9.78
CA GLN A 202 3.21 -15.09 -9.72
C GLN A 202 4.00 -13.90 -10.24
N LEU A 203 5.31 -13.87 -9.98
CA LEU A 203 6.20 -12.83 -10.48
C LEU A 203 6.35 -12.93 -12.00
N ASP A 204 6.51 -14.12 -12.55
CA ASP A 204 6.63 -14.33 -13.99
C ASP A 204 5.33 -13.98 -14.73
N LEU A 205 4.18 -14.37 -14.16
CA LEU A 205 2.87 -13.94 -14.64
C LEU A 205 2.76 -12.41 -14.64
N MET A 206 3.13 -11.76 -13.53
CA MET A 206 3.08 -10.31 -13.42
C MET A 206 3.94 -9.63 -14.49
N ARG A 207 5.20 -10.05 -14.65
CA ARG A 207 6.12 -9.51 -15.66
C ARG A 207 5.57 -9.66 -17.08
N ARG A 208 4.97 -10.83 -17.39
CA ARG A 208 4.32 -11.04 -18.69
C ARG A 208 3.16 -10.07 -18.89
N LEU A 209 2.29 -9.92 -17.89
CA LEU A 209 1.15 -8.99 -17.99
C LEU A 209 1.62 -7.54 -18.14
N GLU A 210 2.65 -7.13 -17.41
CA GLU A 210 3.23 -5.78 -17.50
C GLU A 210 3.90 -5.50 -18.85
N ALA A 211 4.52 -6.51 -19.45
CA ALA A 211 5.13 -6.39 -20.77
C ALA A 211 4.10 -6.43 -21.92
N SER A 212 2.97 -7.15 -21.73
CA SER A 212 2.00 -7.41 -22.79
C SER A 212 0.87 -6.40 -22.87
N PHE A 213 0.52 -5.73 -21.76
CA PHE A 213 -0.67 -4.89 -21.70
C PHE A 213 -0.39 -3.51 -21.12
N PRO A 214 -1.07 -2.45 -21.61
CA PRO A 214 -0.97 -1.10 -21.08
C PRO A 214 -1.54 -0.99 -19.66
N LEU A 215 -1.19 0.09 -18.96
CA LEU A 215 -1.82 0.44 -17.69
C LEU A 215 -3.32 0.71 -17.86
N ILE A 216 -4.10 0.44 -16.84
CA ILE A 216 -5.54 0.71 -16.82
C ILE A 216 -5.92 2.12 -17.30
N GLN A 217 -5.08 3.12 -16.99
CA GLN A 217 -5.29 4.50 -17.44
C GLN A 217 -4.98 4.68 -18.94
N GLU A 218 -3.99 3.98 -19.46
CA GLU A 218 -3.62 3.97 -20.88
C GLU A 218 -4.62 3.17 -21.73
N ALA A 219 -5.39 2.28 -21.08
CA ALA A 219 -6.50 1.55 -21.68
C ALA A 219 -7.83 2.32 -21.60
N GLY A 220 -7.82 3.63 -21.33
CA GLY A 220 -9.01 4.50 -21.37
C GLY A 220 -9.82 4.58 -20.07
N CYS A 221 -9.31 4.06 -18.94
CA CYS A 221 -9.99 4.12 -17.65
C CYS A 221 -9.38 5.20 -16.75
N LYS A 222 -10.20 5.90 -15.98
CA LYS A 222 -9.77 6.93 -15.03
C LYS A 222 -10.03 6.46 -13.60
N VAL A 223 -8.96 6.31 -12.82
CA VAL A 223 -9.02 5.92 -11.40
C VAL A 223 -8.92 7.16 -10.52
N GLY A 224 -9.91 7.36 -9.65
CA GLY A 224 -9.97 8.49 -8.72
C GLY A 224 -10.35 8.08 -7.30
N ILE A 225 -10.34 9.06 -6.41
CA ILE A 225 -10.82 8.95 -5.03
C ILE A 225 -11.98 9.93 -4.85
N GLY A 226 -12.94 9.58 -4.02
CA GLY A 226 -14.07 10.46 -3.69
C GLY A 226 -13.62 11.67 -2.85
N VAL A 227 -14.59 12.54 -2.52
CA VAL A 227 -14.30 13.82 -1.88
C VAL A 227 -13.97 13.70 -0.39
N ALA A 228 -12.85 14.29 0.02
CA ALA A 228 -12.56 14.64 1.40
C ALA A 228 -12.98 16.09 1.65
N THR A 229 -13.90 16.30 2.58
CA THR A 229 -14.42 17.65 2.88
C THR A 229 -13.53 18.38 3.89
N GLY A 230 -12.91 17.66 4.82
CA GLY A 230 -12.17 18.19 5.96
C GLY A 230 -13.05 18.70 7.10
N ALA A 231 -14.38 18.64 6.94
CA ALA A 231 -15.37 18.93 7.97
C ALA A 231 -16.71 18.24 7.61
N ASP A 232 -16.70 16.91 7.64
CA ASP A 232 -17.86 16.10 7.23
C ASP A 232 -19.14 16.50 7.99
N LYS A 233 -19.04 16.86 9.28
CA LYS A 233 -20.19 17.31 10.09
C LYS A 233 -20.88 18.57 9.55
N VAL A 234 -20.18 19.37 8.73
CA VAL A 234 -20.74 20.59 8.11
C VAL A 234 -21.12 20.34 6.66
N PHE A 235 -20.27 19.67 5.90
CA PHE A 235 -20.47 19.51 4.45
C PHE A 235 -21.34 18.31 4.08
N ILE A 236 -21.59 17.37 5.00
CA ILE A 236 -22.38 16.15 4.74
C ILE A 236 -23.55 16.08 5.71
N GLY A 237 -24.73 15.84 5.17
CA GLY A 237 -25.97 15.69 5.94
C GLY A 237 -27.04 14.93 5.18
N PRO A 238 -28.22 14.68 5.80
CA PRO A 238 -29.36 14.16 5.06
C PRO A 238 -29.67 15.07 3.86
N PHE A 239 -29.74 14.51 2.67
CA PHE A 239 -29.85 15.28 1.41
C PHE A 239 -31.04 16.26 1.41
N ASP A 240 -32.19 15.81 1.90
CA ASP A 240 -33.40 16.63 1.94
C ASP A 240 -33.34 17.70 3.04
N ALA A 241 -32.55 17.51 4.09
CA ALA A 241 -32.39 18.48 5.17
C ALA A 241 -31.31 19.54 4.90
N LEU A 242 -30.50 19.37 3.86
CA LEU A 242 -29.53 20.39 3.42
C LEU A 242 -30.26 21.52 2.72
N ASP A 243 -30.60 22.59 3.48
CA ASP A 243 -31.32 23.77 2.94
C ASP A 243 -30.37 24.72 2.23
N VAL A 244 -29.99 24.34 1.02
CA VAL A 244 -29.20 25.12 0.06
C VAL A 244 -29.85 25.03 -1.30
N GLU A 245 -29.35 25.81 -2.27
CA GLU A 245 -29.84 25.72 -3.66
C GLU A 245 -29.68 24.29 -4.19
N PRO A 246 -30.62 23.77 -4.99
CA PRO A 246 -30.62 22.36 -5.43
C PRO A 246 -29.36 21.92 -6.15
N ASP A 247 -28.70 22.82 -6.88
CA ASP A 247 -27.44 22.58 -7.60
C ASP A 247 -26.20 22.74 -6.72
N ARG A 248 -26.39 23.16 -5.46
CA ARG A 248 -25.31 23.30 -4.46
C ARG A 248 -25.21 22.10 -3.52
N LYS A 249 -25.93 21.03 -3.78
CA LYS A 249 -25.81 19.74 -3.09
C LYS A 249 -25.84 18.58 -4.08
N LEU A 250 -25.09 17.55 -3.77
CA LEU A 250 -25.03 16.33 -4.58
C LEU A 250 -25.37 15.11 -3.71
N PRO A 251 -26.14 14.13 -4.22
CA PRO A 251 -26.32 12.87 -3.50
C PRO A 251 -24.98 12.17 -3.31
N LEU A 252 -24.67 11.75 -2.07
CA LEU A 252 -23.37 11.21 -1.67
C LEU A 252 -23.48 9.72 -1.36
N VAL A 253 -22.61 8.91 -1.97
CA VAL A 253 -22.44 7.49 -1.59
C VAL A 253 -21.31 7.34 -0.60
N MET A 254 -21.58 6.61 0.48
CA MET A 254 -20.65 6.28 1.56
C MET A 254 -20.32 4.78 1.53
N THR A 255 -19.24 4.38 2.20
CA THR A 255 -18.87 2.95 2.32
C THR A 255 -20.01 2.09 2.88
N ARG A 256 -20.82 2.63 3.79
CA ARG A 256 -21.96 1.93 4.39
C ARG A 256 -23.12 1.68 3.42
N ASP A 257 -23.16 2.40 2.29
CA ASP A 257 -24.16 2.25 1.24
C ASP A 257 -23.77 1.14 0.25
N ILE A 258 -22.52 0.64 0.34
CA ILE A 258 -22.03 -0.45 -0.49
C ILE A 258 -22.43 -1.77 0.14
N LEU A 259 -23.35 -2.45 -0.48
CA LEU A 259 -23.75 -3.82 -0.14
C LEU A 259 -23.13 -4.81 -1.10
N LYS A 260 -23.31 -6.11 -0.80
CA LYS A 260 -22.77 -7.17 -1.66
C LYS A 260 -23.44 -7.13 -3.03
N GLY A 261 -22.75 -6.53 -4.01
CA GLY A 261 -23.15 -6.48 -5.41
C GLY A 261 -23.91 -5.23 -5.86
N PHE A 262 -24.35 -4.33 -4.96
CA PHE A 262 -25.09 -3.12 -5.34
C PHE A 262 -24.91 -1.96 -4.38
N VAL A 263 -25.37 -0.77 -4.78
CA VAL A 263 -25.41 0.45 -3.96
C VAL A 263 -26.81 0.66 -3.43
N GLU A 264 -26.96 0.80 -2.11
CA GLU A 264 -28.18 1.22 -1.45
C GLU A 264 -27.97 2.59 -0.81
N TRP A 265 -28.37 3.64 -1.53
CA TRP A 265 -28.21 5.01 -1.04
C TRP A 265 -29.11 5.32 0.15
N ARG A 266 -28.51 5.77 1.25
CA ARG A 266 -29.19 6.06 2.53
C ARG A 266 -29.54 7.52 2.72
N GLY A 267 -29.67 8.28 1.62
CA GLY A 267 -30.18 9.64 1.65
C GLY A 267 -29.19 10.70 2.13
N LEU A 268 -27.86 10.45 2.08
CA LEU A 268 -26.89 11.50 2.38
C LEU A 268 -26.56 12.35 1.17
N GLY A 269 -26.27 13.63 1.43
CA GLY A 269 -25.75 14.57 0.45
C GLY A 269 -24.49 15.24 0.91
N VAL A 270 -23.76 15.82 -0.05
CA VAL A 270 -22.60 16.67 0.17
C VAL A 270 -22.85 18.05 -0.43
N LEU A 271 -22.47 19.10 0.30
CA LEU A 271 -22.49 20.47 -0.20
C LEU A 271 -21.42 20.65 -1.27
N ASN A 272 -21.79 21.31 -2.36
CA ASN A 272 -20.92 21.59 -3.49
C ASN A 272 -20.64 23.10 -3.62
N PRO A 273 -19.52 23.59 -3.08
CA PRO A 273 -19.11 24.99 -3.22
C PRO A 273 -18.34 25.27 -4.53
N PHE A 274 -18.40 24.36 -5.54
CA PHE A 274 -17.66 24.51 -6.79
C PHE A 274 -18.58 24.63 -8.00
N GLN A 275 -18.05 25.27 -9.03
CA GLN A 275 -18.61 25.29 -10.38
C GLN A 275 -18.23 24.02 -11.14
N ASP A 276 -18.83 23.81 -12.31
CA ASP A 276 -18.56 22.63 -13.16
C ASP A 276 -17.11 22.60 -13.68
N ASP A 277 -16.46 23.74 -13.84
CA ASP A 277 -15.03 23.87 -14.19
C ASP A 277 -14.09 23.61 -13.01
N GLY A 278 -14.65 23.47 -11.79
CA GLY A 278 -13.94 23.24 -10.55
C GLY A 278 -13.44 24.52 -9.86
N GLY A 279 -13.82 25.72 -10.32
CA GLY A 279 -13.68 26.98 -9.60
C GLY A 279 -14.64 27.02 -8.40
N LEU A 280 -14.35 27.87 -7.39
CA LEU A 280 -15.32 28.12 -6.33
C LEU A 280 -16.45 29.02 -6.83
N VAL A 281 -17.66 28.79 -6.33
CA VAL A 281 -18.80 29.66 -6.61
C VAL A 281 -18.66 30.97 -5.88
N ASP A 282 -19.19 32.04 -6.46
CA ASP A 282 -19.44 33.29 -5.76
C ASP A 282 -20.64 33.12 -4.82
N LEU A 283 -20.41 33.18 -3.51
CA LEU A 283 -21.46 32.97 -2.51
C LEU A 283 -22.61 33.99 -2.60
N GLU A 284 -22.37 35.19 -3.17
CA GLU A 284 -23.42 36.18 -3.36
C GLU A 284 -24.49 35.72 -4.34
N GLN A 285 -24.17 34.80 -5.22
CA GLN A 285 -25.11 34.21 -6.17
C GLN A 285 -25.94 33.05 -5.58
N PHE A 286 -25.54 32.54 -4.39
CA PHE A 286 -26.17 31.40 -3.73
C PHE A 286 -26.48 31.72 -2.26
N PRO A 287 -27.54 32.52 -2.01
CA PRO A 287 -27.84 33.07 -0.67
C PRO A 287 -28.08 31.99 0.38
N LYS A 288 -28.71 30.87 0.05
CA LYS A 288 -28.96 29.78 1.00
C LYS A 288 -27.65 29.06 1.37
N LEU A 289 -26.79 28.75 0.38
CA LEU A 289 -25.47 28.18 0.63
C LEU A 289 -24.62 29.15 1.46
N LYS A 290 -24.67 30.46 1.16
CA LYS A 290 -23.95 31.49 1.92
C LYS A 290 -24.40 31.49 3.38
N GLU A 291 -25.72 31.58 3.63
CA GLU A 291 -26.25 31.58 4.99
C GLU A 291 -25.89 30.31 5.75
N TYR A 292 -25.98 29.16 5.12
CA TYR A 292 -25.61 27.87 5.70
C TYR A 292 -24.14 27.87 6.10
N LEU A 293 -23.24 28.24 5.21
CA LEU A 293 -21.80 28.24 5.46
C LEU A 293 -21.38 29.28 6.51
N GLU A 294 -21.97 30.50 6.51
CA GLU A 294 -21.70 31.53 7.52
C GLU A 294 -22.15 31.05 8.92
N ARG A 295 -23.27 30.36 9.04
CA ARG A 295 -23.73 29.76 10.31
C ARG A 295 -22.75 28.74 10.88
N HIS A 296 -21.99 28.05 10.01
CA HIS A 296 -21.01 27.03 10.41
C HIS A 296 -19.55 27.49 10.28
N LYS A 297 -19.33 28.79 10.06
CA LYS A 297 -18.02 29.36 9.73
C LYS A 297 -16.93 29.02 10.75
N GLU A 298 -17.23 29.14 12.03
CA GLU A 298 -16.25 28.85 13.10
C GLU A 298 -15.72 27.41 13.05
N GLN A 299 -16.53 26.45 12.60
CA GLN A 299 -16.15 25.05 12.51
C GLN A 299 -15.23 24.75 11.33
N ILE A 300 -15.20 25.61 10.31
CA ILE A 300 -14.48 25.34 9.05
C ILE A 300 -13.30 26.26 8.78
N VAL A 301 -13.26 27.45 9.35
CA VAL A 301 -12.14 28.39 9.14
C VAL A 301 -10.84 27.91 9.79
N GLY A 302 -10.89 27.11 10.86
CA GLY A 302 -9.72 26.52 11.51
C GLY A 302 -9.02 25.41 10.70
N ARG A 303 -9.63 24.91 9.62
CA ARG A 303 -9.02 23.88 8.79
C ARG A 303 -7.79 24.42 8.04
N HIS A 304 -6.74 23.62 7.94
CA HIS A 304 -5.51 23.98 7.25
C HIS A 304 -5.74 24.52 5.81
N VAL A 305 -6.71 23.93 5.08
CA VAL A 305 -7.06 24.38 3.72
C VAL A 305 -7.67 25.78 3.72
N ALA A 306 -8.44 26.15 4.75
CA ALA A 306 -9.01 27.48 4.90
C ALA A 306 -7.97 28.50 5.38
N GLN A 307 -7.08 28.11 6.29
CA GLN A 307 -6.00 28.97 6.77
C GLN A 307 -5.00 29.33 5.67
N LYS A 308 -4.70 28.40 4.77
CA LYS A 308 -3.84 28.67 3.59
C LYS A 308 -4.45 29.63 2.58
N ALA A 309 -5.76 29.71 2.50
CA ALA A 309 -6.47 30.59 1.58
C ALA A 309 -7.72 31.18 2.27
N PRO A 310 -7.60 32.19 3.14
CA PRO A 310 -8.72 32.72 3.93
C PRO A 310 -9.89 33.24 3.11
N ALA A 311 -9.66 33.77 1.91
CA ALA A 311 -10.73 34.19 0.99
C ALA A 311 -11.58 33.01 0.52
N ASN A 312 -11.03 31.80 0.51
CA ASN A 312 -11.64 30.56 0.06
C ASN A 312 -12.01 29.64 1.23
N TRP A 313 -12.32 30.18 2.39
CA TRP A 313 -12.54 29.47 3.64
C TRP A 313 -13.61 28.37 3.56
N TYR A 314 -14.56 28.49 2.65
CA TYR A 314 -15.68 27.59 2.46
C TYR A 314 -15.39 26.38 1.54
N ARG A 315 -14.18 26.28 0.99
CA ARG A 315 -13.81 25.14 0.14
C ARG A 315 -13.66 23.86 0.96
N THR A 316 -13.91 22.71 0.32
CA THR A 316 -13.53 21.38 0.82
C THR A 316 -12.03 21.12 0.58
N ILE A 317 -11.45 20.08 1.20
CA ILE A 317 -10.07 19.66 0.92
C ILE A 317 -9.94 19.31 -0.56
N ASP A 318 -10.73 18.35 -1.01
CA ASP A 318 -10.76 17.98 -2.43
C ASP A 318 -11.78 18.82 -3.18
N ARG A 319 -11.50 19.03 -4.46
CA ARG A 319 -12.41 19.70 -5.37
C ARG A 319 -13.56 18.76 -5.77
N ILE A 320 -14.76 19.27 -5.81
CA ILE A 320 -15.94 18.54 -6.29
C ILE A 320 -16.15 18.89 -7.76
N TYR A 321 -16.34 17.87 -8.58
CA TYR A 321 -16.72 17.97 -9.99
C TYR A 321 -18.13 17.43 -10.17
N PRO A 322 -19.18 18.25 -10.24
CA PRO A 322 -20.57 17.80 -10.28
C PRO A 322 -20.86 16.79 -11.38
N SER A 323 -20.17 16.90 -12.51
CA SER A 323 -20.28 15.95 -13.62
C SER A 323 -19.97 14.51 -13.25
N LEU A 324 -19.12 14.27 -12.23
CA LEU A 324 -18.80 12.92 -11.75
C LEU A 324 -20.03 12.22 -11.13
N ALA A 325 -20.92 12.97 -10.46
CA ALA A 325 -22.15 12.38 -9.92
C ALA A 325 -23.03 11.78 -11.03
N ARG A 326 -23.02 12.41 -12.21
CA ARG A 326 -23.87 12.04 -13.37
C ARG A 326 -23.23 11.03 -14.31
N ARG A 327 -21.99 10.58 -14.02
CA ARG A 327 -21.29 9.57 -14.84
C ARG A 327 -21.40 8.20 -14.19
N PRO A 328 -21.77 7.14 -14.95
CA PRO A 328 -21.63 5.77 -14.49
C PRO A 328 -20.19 5.50 -14.06
N LYS A 329 -20.03 4.73 -12.99
CA LYS A 329 -18.73 4.43 -12.41
C LYS A 329 -18.75 3.13 -11.64
N LEU A 330 -17.59 2.52 -11.47
CA LEU A 330 -17.37 1.50 -10.44
C LEU A 330 -16.96 2.20 -9.15
N VAL A 331 -17.51 1.78 -8.03
CA VAL A 331 -17.13 2.26 -6.69
C VAL A 331 -16.53 1.12 -5.87
N ILE A 332 -15.42 1.42 -5.17
CA ILE A 332 -14.59 0.44 -4.50
C ILE A 332 -14.24 0.97 -3.10
N PRO A 333 -14.68 0.32 -2.01
CA PRO A 333 -14.29 0.69 -0.65
C PRO A 333 -12.79 0.48 -0.41
N ASP A 334 -12.15 1.40 0.36
CA ASP A 334 -10.73 1.31 0.69
C ASP A 334 -10.37 0.05 1.49
N ILE A 335 -11.22 -0.33 2.46
CA ILE A 335 -10.95 -1.45 3.38
C ILE A 335 -12.18 -2.35 3.47
N LYS A 336 -12.09 -3.54 2.86
CA LYS A 336 -12.98 -4.68 3.17
C LYS A 336 -12.25 -5.99 2.92
N GLY A 337 -12.65 -7.04 3.63
CA GLY A 337 -12.00 -8.37 3.58
C GLY A 337 -12.04 -9.03 2.21
N GLU A 338 -13.07 -8.75 1.41
CA GLU A 338 -13.18 -9.18 0.02
C GLU A 338 -13.26 -7.95 -0.88
N ALA A 339 -12.76 -8.09 -2.11
CA ALA A 339 -12.89 -7.05 -3.14
C ALA A 339 -14.39 -6.78 -3.39
N GLN A 340 -14.86 -5.63 -2.98
CA GLN A 340 -16.20 -5.17 -3.31
C GLN A 340 -16.07 -4.10 -4.39
N VAL A 341 -16.47 -4.46 -5.59
CA VAL A 341 -16.50 -3.56 -6.74
C VAL A 341 -17.94 -3.48 -7.20
N VAL A 342 -18.55 -2.32 -7.11
CA VAL A 342 -19.97 -2.16 -7.37
C VAL A 342 -20.19 -1.12 -8.48
N TYR A 343 -21.09 -1.44 -9.42
CA TYR A 343 -21.50 -0.53 -10.47
C TYR A 343 -22.49 0.50 -9.92
N GLU A 344 -22.23 1.80 -10.17
CA GLU A 344 -23.07 2.94 -9.85
C GLU A 344 -23.48 3.64 -11.15
N GLU A 345 -24.77 3.81 -11.36
CA GLU A 345 -25.39 4.22 -12.62
C GLU A 345 -25.14 5.68 -13.04
N GLY A 346 -24.48 6.49 -12.22
CA GLY A 346 -24.30 7.93 -12.45
C GLY A 346 -25.35 8.75 -11.73
N ARG A 347 -25.64 8.45 -10.49
CA ARG A 347 -26.57 9.21 -9.63
C ARG A 347 -25.92 9.77 -8.38
N LEU A 348 -24.78 9.22 -7.96
CA LEU A 348 -24.18 9.49 -6.65
C LEU A 348 -22.74 9.99 -6.79
N TYR A 349 -22.33 10.89 -5.89
CA TYR A 349 -20.97 11.35 -5.76
C TYR A 349 -20.23 10.50 -4.71
N PRO A 350 -19.00 10.01 -4.95
CA PRO A 350 -18.30 9.16 -3.97
C PRO A 350 -17.64 9.98 -2.84
N HIS A 351 -17.73 9.47 -1.60
CA HIS A 351 -16.99 9.95 -0.44
C HIS A 351 -15.54 9.48 -0.47
N HIS A 352 -14.62 10.17 0.22
CA HIS A 352 -13.17 9.88 0.19
C HIS A 352 -12.77 8.47 0.66
N ASN A 353 -13.65 7.74 1.33
CA ASN A 353 -13.43 6.32 1.68
C ASN A 353 -13.77 5.35 0.53
N LEU A 354 -14.12 5.89 -0.62
CA LEU A 354 -14.43 5.15 -1.84
C LEU A 354 -13.51 5.60 -2.96
N TYR A 355 -12.86 4.64 -3.61
CA TYR A 355 -12.25 4.84 -4.91
C TYR A 355 -13.30 4.66 -5.99
N PHE A 356 -13.08 5.28 -7.14
CA PHE A 356 -13.96 5.12 -8.29
C PHE A 356 -13.16 4.91 -9.57
N ILE A 357 -13.79 4.23 -10.53
CA ILE A 357 -13.26 4.09 -11.87
C ILE A 357 -14.35 4.48 -12.87
N THR A 358 -14.01 5.37 -13.79
CA THR A 358 -14.83 5.72 -14.96
C THR A 358 -14.09 5.31 -16.23
N SER A 359 -14.81 5.03 -17.29
CA SER A 359 -14.24 4.79 -18.62
C SER A 359 -15.16 5.33 -19.72
N GLU A 360 -14.57 5.74 -20.82
CA GLU A 360 -15.25 6.08 -22.06
C GLU A 360 -15.02 5.00 -23.14
N GLU A 361 -14.07 4.10 -22.91
CA GLU A 361 -13.70 3.02 -23.83
C GLU A 361 -14.20 1.65 -23.32
N TRP A 362 -13.87 1.27 -22.09
CA TRP A 362 -14.24 0.00 -21.49
C TRP A 362 -15.70 0.00 -21.02
N ASP A 363 -16.39 -1.09 -21.30
CA ASP A 363 -17.64 -1.39 -20.60
C ASP A 363 -17.38 -1.58 -19.11
N LEU A 364 -18.06 -0.83 -18.26
CA LEU A 364 -17.81 -0.82 -16.82
C LEU A 364 -18.19 -2.14 -16.14
N LYS A 365 -19.19 -2.88 -16.66
CA LYS A 365 -19.54 -4.21 -16.12
C LYS A 365 -18.47 -5.24 -16.48
N ALA A 366 -17.96 -5.19 -17.72
CA ALA A 366 -16.83 -6.03 -18.10
C ALA A 366 -15.59 -5.71 -17.25
N LEU A 367 -15.31 -4.43 -16.98
CA LEU A 367 -14.23 -4.02 -16.09
C LEU A 367 -14.48 -4.47 -14.63
N GLN A 368 -15.73 -4.48 -14.18
CA GLN A 368 -16.10 -5.03 -12.87
C GLN A 368 -15.70 -6.49 -12.73
N ALA A 369 -15.92 -7.32 -13.78
CA ALA A 369 -15.48 -8.72 -13.77
C ALA A 369 -13.96 -8.85 -13.61
N VAL A 370 -13.19 -8.01 -14.31
CA VAL A 370 -11.72 -7.98 -14.15
C VAL A 370 -11.31 -7.64 -12.72
N LEU A 371 -11.94 -6.63 -12.13
CA LEU A 371 -11.61 -6.16 -10.78
C LEU A 371 -12.05 -7.13 -9.67
N LEU A 372 -13.04 -7.99 -9.92
CA LEU A 372 -13.47 -9.06 -9.02
C LEU A 372 -12.61 -10.32 -9.13
N SER A 373 -11.80 -10.43 -10.18
CA SER A 373 -10.99 -11.62 -10.47
C SER A 373 -9.71 -11.73 -9.66
N GLY A 374 -9.08 -12.89 -9.72
CA GLY A 374 -7.77 -13.18 -9.18
C GLY A 374 -6.65 -12.30 -9.75
N ILE A 375 -6.77 -11.82 -10.98
CA ILE A 375 -5.78 -10.92 -11.61
C ILE A 375 -5.72 -9.57 -10.89
N ALA A 376 -6.86 -8.91 -10.63
CA ALA A 376 -6.85 -7.66 -9.89
C ALA A 376 -6.32 -7.87 -8.46
N ARG A 377 -6.69 -8.99 -7.83
CA ARG A 377 -6.16 -9.40 -6.53
C ARG A 377 -4.64 -9.58 -6.56
N LEU A 378 -4.09 -10.21 -7.61
CA LEU A 378 -2.65 -10.36 -7.82
C LEU A 378 -1.96 -8.99 -7.84
N PHE A 379 -2.40 -8.07 -8.72
CA PHE A 379 -1.84 -6.72 -8.80
C PHE A 379 -1.90 -5.97 -7.47
N VAL A 380 -3.04 -6.01 -6.79
CA VAL A 380 -3.20 -5.35 -5.50
C VAL A 380 -2.33 -6.01 -4.43
N SER A 381 -2.24 -7.34 -4.37
CA SER A 381 -1.45 -8.06 -3.35
C SER A 381 0.05 -7.82 -3.48
N ILE A 382 0.53 -7.74 -4.70
CA ILE A 382 1.95 -7.54 -5.01
C ILE A 382 2.40 -6.13 -4.60
N TYR A 383 1.62 -5.12 -4.94
CA TYR A 383 1.99 -3.71 -4.70
C TYR A 383 1.46 -3.16 -3.37
N SER A 384 0.43 -3.76 -2.78
CA SER A 384 -0.17 -3.33 -1.51
C SER A 384 0.57 -3.90 -0.31
N THR A 385 0.58 -3.15 0.78
CA THR A 385 0.94 -3.70 2.09
C THR A 385 -0.25 -4.49 2.65
N LYS A 386 0.00 -5.70 3.12
CA LYS A 386 -1.01 -6.53 3.78
C LYS A 386 -1.47 -5.87 5.08
N MET A 387 -2.76 -5.95 5.38
CA MET A 387 -3.35 -5.49 6.65
C MET A 387 -3.52 -6.66 7.62
N ARG A 388 -3.68 -6.37 8.92
CA ARG A 388 -4.02 -7.39 9.93
C ARG A 388 -5.23 -8.21 9.45
N GLY A 389 -5.14 -9.53 9.53
CA GLY A 389 -6.15 -10.44 8.98
C GLY A 389 -5.95 -10.80 7.49
N GLY A 390 -4.84 -10.39 6.86
CA GLY A 390 -4.52 -10.73 5.47
C GLY A 390 -5.28 -9.93 4.42
N TYR A 391 -5.99 -8.88 4.83
CA TYR A 391 -6.77 -8.03 3.92
C TYR A 391 -5.89 -7.10 3.10
N PHE A 392 -6.28 -6.87 1.85
CA PHE A 392 -5.62 -5.93 0.95
C PHE A 392 -6.36 -4.60 0.91
N ARG A 393 -5.62 -3.51 0.68
CA ARG A 393 -6.21 -2.19 0.44
C ARG A 393 -6.28 -1.93 -1.06
N PHE A 394 -7.48 -1.74 -1.57
CA PHE A 394 -7.73 -1.42 -2.98
C PHE A 394 -7.55 0.08 -3.27
N GLN A 395 -6.40 0.65 -2.89
CA GLN A 395 -6.12 2.07 -3.08
C GLN A 395 -5.89 2.43 -4.55
N ALA A 396 -6.18 3.68 -4.93
CA ALA A 396 -6.04 4.16 -6.29
C ALA A 396 -4.63 3.93 -6.87
N GLN A 397 -3.58 4.05 -6.06
CA GLN A 397 -2.20 3.82 -6.50
C GLN A 397 -1.96 2.36 -6.95
N TYR A 398 -2.62 1.38 -6.32
CA TYR A 398 -2.52 -0.03 -6.69
C TYR A 398 -3.44 -0.38 -7.84
N LEU A 399 -4.66 0.16 -7.85
CA LEU A 399 -5.60 0.01 -8.97
C LEU A 399 -5.01 0.54 -10.28
N ARG A 400 -4.24 1.63 -10.23
CA ARG A 400 -3.55 2.19 -11.41
C ARG A 400 -2.45 1.29 -11.97
N ARG A 401 -1.96 0.30 -11.21
CA ARG A 401 -0.97 -0.70 -11.67
C ARG A 401 -1.59 -1.83 -12.48
N ILE A 402 -2.92 -2.01 -12.40
CA ILE A 402 -3.61 -3.05 -13.15
C ILE A 402 -3.38 -2.85 -14.66
N ARG A 403 -3.09 -3.93 -15.34
CA ARG A 403 -2.88 -3.96 -16.78
C ARG A 403 -4.16 -4.43 -17.47
N LEU A 404 -4.54 -3.79 -18.56
CA LEU A 404 -5.74 -4.13 -19.32
C LEU A 404 -5.40 -4.14 -20.82
N PRO A 405 -5.91 -5.10 -21.60
CA PRO A 405 -5.90 -4.98 -23.06
C PRO A 405 -6.74 -3.77 -23.47
N ARG A 406 -6.46 -3.19 -24.64
CA ARG A 406 -7.35 -2.19 -25.20
C ARG A 406 -8.70 -2.81 -25.50
N TRP A 407 -9.79 -2.10 -25.17
CA TRP A 407 -11.14 -2.66 -25.31
C TRP A 407 -11.43 -3.14 -26.72
N ASN A 408 -10.94 -2.42 -27.74
CA ASN A 408 -11.15 -2.79 -29.14
C ASN A 408 -10.46 -4.09 -29.55
N ASP A 409 -9.42 -4.50 -28.82
CA ASP A 409 -8.68 -5.74 -29.08
C ASP A 409 -9.35 -6.97 -28.41
N VAL A 410 -10.33 -6.75 -27.54
CA VAL A 410 -11.07 -7.83 -26.86
C VAL A 410 -12.13 -8.41 -27.80
N SER A 411 -12.14 -9.73 -27.95
CA SER A 411 -13.13 -10.39 -28.82
C SER A 411 -14.57 -10.20 -28.31
N PRO A 412 -15.58 -10.12 -29.21
CA PRO A 412 -16.97 -9.97 -28.79
C PRO A 412 -17.46 -11.06 -27.81
N ALA A 413 -17.00 -12.31 -27.99
CA ALA A 413 -17.35 -13.42 -27.11
C ALA A 413 -16.84 -13.17 -25.66
N VAL A 414 -15.57 -12.79 -25.50
CA VAL A 414 -14.99 -12.49 -24.18
C VAL A 414 -15.64 -11.26 -23.55
N ARG A 415 -15.97 -10.22 -24.34
CA ARG A 415 -16.75 -9.07 -23.84
C ARG A 415 -18.08 -9.51 -23.23
N GLN A 416 -18.82 -10.35 -23.92
CA GLN A 416 -20.13 -10.85 -23.47
C GLN A 416 -20.00 -11.70 -22.20
N GLU A 417 -18.98 -12.57 -22.14
CA GLU A 417 -18.72 -13.39 -20.95
C GLU A 417 -18.38 -12.57 -19.72
N LEU A 418 -17.52 -11.55 -19.86
CA LEU A 418 -17.16 -10.63 -18.78
C LEU A 418 -18.40 -9.90 -18.22
N VAL A 419 -19.21 -9.31 -19.09
CA VAL A 419 -20.43 -8.60 -18.68
C VAL A 419 -21.39 -9.56 -17.97
N SER A 420 -21.65 -10.73 -18.56
CA SER A 420 -22.58 -11.72 -17.99
C SER A 420 -22.09 -12.26 -16.63
N ALA A 421 -20.79 -12.46 -16.45
CA ALA A 421 -20.22 -12.92 -15.19
C ALA A 421 -20.37 -11.87 -14.09
N ALA A 422 -20.10 -10.60 -14.41
CA ALA A 422 -20.27 -9.48 -13.47
C ALA A 422 -21.73 -9.29 -13.05
N GLU A 423 -22.67 -9.36 -13.99
CA GLU A 423 -24.11 -9.23 -13.71
C GLU A 423 -24.67 -10.33 -12.80
N ARG A 424 -24.10 -11.53 -12.89
CA ARG A 424 -24.45 -12.63 -11.98
C ARG A 424 -23.72 -12.59 -10.65
N HIS A 425 -22.77 -11.67 -10.47
CA HIS A 425 -21.87 -11.62 -9.31
C HIS A 425 -21.13 -12.96 -9.06
N ASP A 426 -20.83 -13.70 -10.14
CA ASP A 426 -20.17 -14.99 -10.11
C ASP A 426 -18.66 -14.82 -10.28
N VAL A 427 -17.94 -14.81 -9.16
CA VAL A 427 -16.48 -14.62 -9.14
C VAL A 427 -15.74 -15.71 -9.91
N ALA A 428 -16.22 -16.97 -9.86
CA ALA A 428 -15.62 -18.06 -10.62
C ALA A 428 -15.80 -17.85 -12.14
N ALA A 429 -16.97 -17.39 -12.57
CA ALA A 429 -17.20 -17.02 -13.98
C ALA A 429 -16.34 -15.79 -14.37
N CYS A 430 -16.20 -14.80 -13.49
CA CYS A 430 -15.29 -13.67 -13.71
C CYS A 430 -13.86 -14.16 -13.94
N ASN A 431 -13.35 -15.06 -13.10
CA ASN A 431 -12.02 -15.64 -13.27
C ASN A 431 -11.88 -16.34 -14.63
N ARG A 432 -12.83 -17.20 -15.03
CA ARG A 432 -12.77 -17.90 -16.31
C ARG A 432 -12.74 -16.95 -17.50
N ALA A 433 -13.60 -15.93 -17.52
CA ALA A 433 -13.64 -14.91 -18.57
C ALA A 433 -12.34 -14.11 -18.62
N VAL A 434 -11.78 -13.78 -17.46
CA VAL A 434 -10.52 -13.03 -17.33
C VAL A 434 -9.32 -13.88 -17.75
N PHE A 435 -9.32 -15.18 -17.48
CA PHE A 435 -8.27 -16.08 -18.01
C PHE A 435 -8.27 -16.11 -19.55
N ALA A 436 -9.45 -16.12 -20.16
CA ALA A 436 -9.57 -16.01 -21.61
C ALA A 436 -9.12 -14.63 -22.12
N LEU A 437 -9.48 -13.54 -21.41
CA LEU A 437 -9.07 -12.17 -21.72
C LEU A 437 -7.56 -12.01 -21.83
N TYR A 438 -6.80 -12.61 -20.88
CA TYR A 438 -5.34 -12.50 -20.81
C TYR A 438 -4.61 -13.66 -21.50
N GLY A 439 -5.33 -14.59 -22.13
CA GLY A 439 -4.75 -15.76 -22.80
C GLY A 439 -3.88 -16.59 -21.88
N MET A 440 -4.38 -16.89 -20.66
CA MET A 440 -3.61 -17.57 -19.62
C MET A 440 -3.46 -19.07 -19.88
N ASN A 441 -2.23 -19.56 -19.71
CA ASN A 441 -1.94 -20.98 -19.74
C ASN A 441 -2.27 -21.69 -18.40
N THR A 442 -2.07 -23.01 -18.32
CA THR A 442 -2.39 -23.82 -17.14
C THR A 442 -1.53 -23.45 -15.92
N GLU A 443 -0.25 -23.16 -16.12
CA GLU A 443 0.69 -22.80 -15.06
C GLU A 443 0.33 -21.44 -14.45
N GLU A 444 -0.01 -20.48 -15.29
CA GLU A 444 -0.44 -19.14 -14.86
C GLU A 444 -1.77 -19.15 -14.08
N LYS A 445 -2.72 -20.02 -14.50
CA LYS A 445 -3.95 -20.25 -13.74
C LYS A 445 -3.66 -20.86 -12.37
N ALA A 446 -2.74 -21.85 -12.31
CA ALA A 446 -2.32 -22.45 -11.06
C ALA A 446 -1.64 -21.43 -10.12
N ALA A 447 -0.84 -20.48 -10.64
CA ALA A 447 -0.23 -19.42 -9.87
C ALA A 447 -1.25 -18.47 -9.18
N LEU A 448 -2.48 -18.41 -9.68
CA LEU A 448 -3.58 -17.65 -9.09
C LEU A 448 -4.47 -18.48 -8.13
N GLY A 449 -4.14 -19.74 -7.89
CA GLY A 449 -4.89 -20.64 -7.00
C GLY A 449 -5.81 -21.63 -7.73
N GLY A 450 -5.60 -21.85 -9.03
CA GLY A 450 -6.32 -22.86 -9.82
C GLY A 450 -7.39 -22.29 -10.76
N ASN A 451 -8.35 -23.14 -11.15
CA ASN A 451 -9.34 -22.83 -12.21
C ASN A 451 -10.40 -21.76 -11.86
N GLY A 452 -10.28 -21.10 -10.71
CA GLY A 452 -11.25 -20.08 -10.29
C GLY A 452 -12.46 -20.64 -9.53
N ASP A 453 -12.33 -21.85 -8.99
CA ASP A 453 -13.33 -22.47 -8.12
C ASP A 453 -13.24 -21.96 -6.69
#